data_914f24ac51d89acb7210764b6bd00e79
#
_entry.id   914f24ac51d89acb7210764b6bd00e79
#
_cell.length_a   1.000
_cell.length_b   1.000
_cell.length_c   1.000
_cell.angle_alpha   90.00
_cell.angle_beta   90.00
_cell.angle_gamma   90.00
#
_symmetry.space_group_name_H-M   'P 1'
#
loop_
_entity.id
_entity.type
_entity.pdbx_description
1 polymer ?
#
loop_
_entity_poly.entity_id
_entity_poly.type
_entity_poly.pdbx_seq_one_letter_code
_entity_poly.pdbx_strand_id
1 'polypeptide(L)'
;MVVLTVTLSGCAPRAALAPPANEPALAYEVRTTEPFPQRLPRTTADLVIVYGGENHGSLETCGCPHRPRGSLARFVGYATAAARSAPAPSLRVNTGYWLTDAVDYAGVPRRDAEVMDIWAMRGMAAAGFDAMNVTAHDVAGLVRVPPDPSLPLVSANVSGPGIARYVIVERRGRTIGITGITGPGATMADTSAYPIAPAESATAVLAELVSRVDVVVLMGWQANEALRFLQKAVPGIDVILDSGLYADALPPVFQLGAAWAFSEYQMVRAGELRLRLDGGRVLGGVDRHVDLDAAVPDDPVIAAIARDARLDLDRVQKELYGGG
;
A
#
# COMPACT_ATOMS: atom_id res chain seq x y z
N MET A 1 47.39 -14.97 9.70
CA MET A 1 46.57 -13.82 10.08
C MET A 1 45.99 -13.29 8.78
N VAL A 2 44.79 -13.78 8.40
CA VAL A 2 44.08 -13.35 7.18
C VAL A 2 43.16 -12.22 7.57
N VAL A 3 43.48 -11.03 7.10
CA VAL A 3 42.61 -9.85 7.26
C VAL A 3 41.49 -9.97 6.23
N LEU A 4 40.30 -10.36 6.68
CA LEU A 4 39.10 -10.36 5.84
C LEU A 4 38.62 -8.90 5.72
N THR A 5 38.97 -8.25 4.62
CA THR A 5 38.44 -6.94 4.29
C THR A 5 36.98 -7.14 3.83
N VAL A 6 36.03 -6.99 4.74
CA VAL A 6 34.62 -6.90 4.39
C VAL A 6 34.42 -5.54 3.72
N THR A 7 34.36 -5.53 2.41
CA THR A 7 33.94 -4.35 1.65
C THR A 7 32.45 -4.14 1.91
N LEU A 8 32.14 -3.15 2.75
CA LEU A 8 30.78 -2.64 2.97
C LEU A 8 30.32 -1.90 1.70
N SER A 9 30.08 -2.63 0.61
CA SER A 9 29.60 -2.06 -0.66
C SER A 9 28.16 -1.55 -0.62
N GLY A 10 27.51 -1.56 0.54
CA GLY A 10 26.11 -1.13 0.69
C GLY A 10 25.88 0.20 1.42
N CYS A 11 26.92 0.79 2.01
CA CYS A 11 26.76 1.95 2.89
C CYS A 11 27.16 3.30 2.29
N ALA A 12 27.30 3.43 0.98
CA ALA A 12 27.37 4.75 0.39
C ALA A 12 25.98 5.42 0.58
N PRO A 13 25.92 6.61 1.18
CA PRO A 13 24.65 7.31 1.37
C PRO A 13 24.00 7.53 0.00
N ARG A 14 22.96 6.76 -0.28
CA ARG A 14 22.24 6.79 -1.56
C ARG A 14 21.78 8.21 -1.93
N ALA A 15 21.51 9.05 -0.93
CA ALA A 15 21.14 10.44 -1.13
C ALA A 15 22.30 11.35 -1.61
N ALA A 16 23.56 10.91 -1.47
CA ALA A 16 24.72 11.73 -1.78
C ALA A 16 25.29 11.53 -3.21
N LEU A 17 24.78 10.52 -3.93
CA LEU A 17 25.23 10.28 -5.30
C LEU A 17 24.36 11.10 -6.27
N ALA A 18 24.91 12.18 -6.81
CA ALA A 18 24.28 12.85 -7.94
C ALA A 18 24.14 11.89 -9.13
N PRO A 19 23.08 11.97 -9.96
CA PRO A 19 23.01 11.21 -11.19
C PRO A 19 24.25 11.50 -12.04
N PRO A 20 24.76 10.52 -12.82
CA PRO A 20 25.89 10.76 -13.71
C PRO A 20 25.58 11.97 -14.61
N ALA A 21 26.53 12.85 -14.75
CA ALA A 21 26.38 14.18 -15.38
C ALA A 21 25.89 14.15 -16.84
N ASN A 22 25.79 12.98 -17.47
CA ASN A 22 25.47 12.80 -18.89
C ASN A 22 24.13 12.10 -19.17
N GLU A 23 23.38 11.66 -18.15
CA GLU A 23 22.00 11.23 -18.37
C GLU A 23 21.05 12.35 -17.96
N PRO A 24 20.14 12.77 -18.86
CA PRO A 24 19.11 13.71 -18.46
C PRO A 24 18.32 13.03 -17.32
N ALA A 25 18.20 13.73 -16.19
CA ALA A 25 17.31 13.30 -15.11
C ALA A 25 15.97 12.98 -15.76
N LEU A 26 15.52 11.73 -15.67
CA LEU A 26 14.22 11.34 -16.20
C LEU A 26 13.20 12.19 -15.46
N ALA A 27 12.53 13.06 -16.19
CA ALA A 27 11.46 13.86 -15.63
C ALA A 27 10.41 12.91 -15.05
N TYR A 28 10.02 13.13 -13.80
CA TYR A 28 8.95 12.42 -13.18
C TYR A 28 7.64 12.89 -13.83
N GLU A 29 7.02 12.06 -14.66
CA GLU A 29 5.77 12.38 -15.32
C GLU A 29 4.61 12.03 -14.39
N VAL A 30 3.85 13.05 -14.00
CA VAL A 30 2.65 12.92 -13.21
C VAL A 30 1.45 12.86 -14.14
N ARG A 31 0.73 11.74 -14.14
CA ARG A 31 -0.56 11.63 -14.81
C ARG A 31 -1.66 11.45 -13.77
N THR A 32 -2.46 12.48 -13.59
CA THR A 32 -3.38 12.60 -12.47
C THR A 32 -4.56 11.65 -12.53
N THR A 33 -5.14 11.36 -13.70
CA THR A 33 -6.24 10.40 -13.83
C THR A 33 -6.35 9.93 -15.28
N GLU A 34 -6.38 8.63 -15.45
CA GLU A 34 -6.58 8.03 -16.76
C GLU A 34 -7.74 7.02 -16.73
N PRO A 35 -8.58 6.96 -17.76
CA PRO A 35 -9.47 5.84 -17.94
C PRO A 35 -8.64 4.57 -18.16
N PHE A 36 -9.21 3.40 -17.88
CA PHE A 36 -8.52 2.13 -18.13
C PHE A 36 -8.12 2.04 -19.60
N PRO A 37 -6.84 1.95 -19.95
CA PRO A 37 -6.41 1.93 -21.33
C PRO A 37 -6.67 0.57 -21.95
N GLN A 38 -7.16 0.55 -23.20
CA GLN A 38 -7.35 -0.70 -23.98
C GLN A 38 -6.05 -1.49 -24.13
N ARG A 39 -4.91 -0.79 -24.14
CA ARG A 39 -3.57 -1.39 -24.10
C ARG A 39 -2.74 -0.66 -23.07
N LEU A 40 -2.23 -1.42 -22.11
CA LEU A 40 -1.27 -0.89 -21.14
C LEU A 40 0.04 -0.55 -21.86
N PRO A 41 0.59 0.67 -21.68
CA PRO A 41 1.80 1.08 -22.35
C PRO A 41 2.98 0.22 -21.88
N ARG A 42 3.78 -0.26 -22.83
CA ARG A 42 5.08 -0.90 -22.56
C ARG A 42 6.13 0.18 -22.42
N THR A 43 6.14 0.88 -21.29
CA THR A 43 7.22 1.80 -20.99
C THR A 43 8.39 1.05 -20.36
N THR A 44 9.61 1.47 -20.68
CA THR A 44 10.81 0.94 -20.03
C THR A 44 10.74 1.28 -18.56
N ALA A 45 10.81 0.26 -17.70
CA ALA A 45 10.86 0.39 -16.25
C ALA A 45 11.77 -0.69 -15.68
N ASP A 46 12.37 -0.43 -14.54
CA ASP A 46 13.17 -1.39 -13.79
C ASP A 46 12.37 -1.98 -12.62
N LEU A 47 11.33 -1.28 -12.19
CA LEU A 47 10.39 -1.71 -11.17
C LEU A 47 9.01 -1.10 -11.44
N VAL A 48 7.95 -1.90 -11.23
CA VAL A 48 6.56 -1.44 -11.26
C VAL A 48 5.93 -1.71 -9.90
N ILE A 49 5.29 -0.71 -9.31
CA ILE A 49 4.53 -0.85 -8.07
C ILE A 49 3.08 -0.50 -8.36
N VAL A 50 2.17 -1.47 -8.22
CA VAL A 50 0.73 -1.23 -8.24
C VAL A 50 0.26 -1.11 -6.79
N TYR A 51 -0.35 0.01 -6.46
CA TYR A 51 -0.72 0.33 -5.09
C TYR A 51 -2.15 0.87 -5.00
N GLY A 52 -2.74 0.67 -3.84
CA GLY A 52 -4.06 1.16 -3.44
C GLY A 52 -4.28 0.90 -1.98
N GLY A 53 -5.39 1.38 -1.42
CA GLY A 53 -5.72 1.19 -0.01
C GLY A 53 -7.07 1.79 0.32
N GLU A 54 -7.31 1.97 1.62
CA GLU A 54 -8.52 2.59 2.15
C GLU A 54 -9.82 1.90 1.73
N ASN A 55 -9.82 0.57 1.77
CA ASN A 55 -10.99 -0.25 1.44
C ASN A 55 -12.09 -0.17 2.49
N HIS A 56 -11.77 0.23 3.73
CA HIS A 56 -12.70 0.37 4.85
C HIS A 56 -13.57 -0.89 5.07
N GLY A 57 -12.97 -2.08 4.94
CA GLY A 57 -13.66 -3.36 5.05
C GLY A 57 -14.48 -3.75 3.81
N SER A 58 -14.55 -2.91 2.79
CA SER A 58 -15.35 -3.19 1.59
C SER A 58 -14.52 -3.90 0.53
N LEU A 59 -15.11 -4.93 -0.09
CA LEU A 59 -14.58 -5.59 -1.29
C LEU A 59 -15.20 -5.04 -2.57
N GLU A 60 -16.25 -4.24 -2.45
CA GLU A 60 -17.09 -3.78 -3.55
C GLU A 60 -16.75 -2.36 -4.01
N THR A 61 -17.45 -1.92 -5.04
CA THR A 61 -17.32 -0.55 -5.54
C THR A 61 -17.83 0.47 -4.52
N CYS A 62 -17.33 1.69 -4.60
CA CYS A 62 -17.94 2.81 -3.87
C CYS A 62 -19.43 2.90 -4.18
N GLY A 63 -20.23 3.24 -3.19
CA GLY A 63 -21.70 3.26 -3.30
C GLY A 63 -22.29 4.35 -4.21
N CYS A 64 -21.50 4.94 -5.12
CA CYS A 64 -22.00 5.96 -6.04
C CYS A 64 -22.90 5.33 -7.12
N PRO A 65 -24.21 5.62 -7.15
CA PRO A 65 -25.15 4.95 -8.06
C PRO A 65 -24.92 5.31 -9.54
N HIS A 66 -24.34 6.47 -9.81
CA HIS A 66 -24.16 6.96 -11.19
C HIS A 66 -22.81 6.59 -11.79
N ARG A 67 -21.80 6.38 -10.96
CA ARG A 67 -20.44 6.06 -11.40
C ARG A 67 -19.74 5.18 -10.36
N PRO A 68 -20.13 3.91 -10.22
CA PRO A 68 -19.50 2.99 -9.28
C PRO A 68 -18.06 2.74 -9.70
N ARG A 69 -17.11 3.08 -8.83
CA ARG A 69 -15.67 2.88 -9.03
C ARG A 69 -15.09 2.10 -7.86
N GLY A 70 -13.86 1.64 -8.03
CA GLY A 70 -13.17 0.85 -7.03
C GLY A 70 -13.51 -0.62 -7.15
N SER A 71 -13.44 -1.32 -6.10
CA SER A 71 -13.51 -2.74 -5.79
C SER A 71 -12.16 -3.44 -5.80
N LEU A 72 -12.01 -4.37 -4.87
CA LEU A 72 -10.80 -5.20 -4.82
C LEU A 72 -10.66 -6.08 -6.08
N ALA A 73 -11.78 -6.55 -6.64
CA ALA A 73 -11.75 -7.38 -7.85
C ALA A 73 -11.17 -6.61 -9.06
N ARG A 74 -11.56 -5.37 -9.26
CA ARG A 74 -10.99 -4.52 -10.31
C ARG A 74 -9.54 -4.14 -10.05
N PHE A 75 -9.21 -3.84 -8.80
CA PHE A 75 -7.81 -3.56 -8.44
C PHE A 75 -6.90 -4.75 -8.79
N VAL A 76 -7.29 -5.97 -8.40
CA VAL A 76 -6.52 -7.19 -8.70
C VAL A 76 -6.48 -7.48 -10.20
N GLY A 77 -7.60 -7.29 -10.91
CA GLY A 77 -7.66 -7.39 -12.37
C GLY A 77 -6.70 -6.44 -13.05
N TYR A 78 -6.70 -5.16 -12.64
CA TYR A 78 -5.76 -4.15 -13.14
C TYR A 78 -4.32 -4.52 -12.83
N ALA A 79 -4.00 -4.83 -11.57
CA ALA A 79 -2.64 -5.15 -11.14
C ALA A 79 -2.07 -6.36 -11.90
N THR A 80 -2.91 -7.36 -12.17
CA THR A 80 -2.54 -8.53 -12.95
C THR A 80 -2.25 -8.16 -14.40
N ALA A 81 -3.06 -7.28 -15.01
CA ALA A 81 -2.83 -6.80 -16.36
C ALA A 81 -1.56 -5.94 -16.45
N ALA A 82 -1.32 -5.06 -15.47
CA ALA A 82 -0.12 -4.24 -15.37
C ALA A 82 1.14 -5.10 -15.27
N ALA A 83 1.14 -6.13 -14.42
CA ALA A 83 2.25 -7.06 -14.27
C ALA A 83 2.58 -7.82 -15.56
N ARG A 84 1.54 -8.24 -16.32
CA ARG A 84 1.73 -8.92 -17.61
C ARG A 84 2.27 -8.00 -18.70
N SER A 85 1.90 -6.73 -18.69
CA SER A 85 2.33 -5.76 -19.70
C SER A 85 3.71 -5.17 -19.42
N ALA A 86 4.16 -5.20 -18.17
CA ALA A 86 5.42 -4.61 -17.77
C ALA A 86 6.60 -5.52 -18.14
N PRO A 87 7.67 -4.99 -18.73
CA PRO A 87 8.91 -5.73 -18.94
C PRO A 87 9.71 -5.93 -17.64
N ALA A 88 9.30 -5.26 -16.55
CA ALA A 88 9.97 -5.17 -15.27
C ALA A 88 9.30 -6.05 -14.19
N PRO A 89 10.00 -6.36 -13.08
CA PRO A 89 9.37 -6.94 -11.91
C PRO A 89 8.28 -6.02 -11.37
N SER A 90 7.20 -6.62 -10.88
CA SER A 90 6.08 -5.87 -10.30
C SER A 90 5.84 -6.25 -8.85
N LEU A 91 5.39 -5.26 -8.09
CA LEU A 91 4.88 -5.39 -6.73
C LEU A 91 3.41 -4.98 -6.70
N ARG A 92 2.68 -5.58 -5.76
CA ARG A 92 1.31 -5.20 -5.42
C ARG A 92 1.28 -4.89 -3.93
N VAL A 93 0.94 -3.65 -3.56
CA VAL A 93 0.93 -3.24 -2.15
C VAL A 93 -0.38 -2.57 -1.76
N ASN A 94 -0.78 -2.76 -0.50
CA ASN A 94 -1.91 -2.07 0.12
C ASN A 94 -1.38 -1.05 1.12
N THR A 95 -1.74 0.22 0.94
CA THR A 95 -1.23 1.33 1.75
C THR A 95 -1.88 1.44 3.13
N GLY A 96 -2.89 0.61 3.43
CA GLY A 96 -3.54 0.50 4.74
C GLY A 96 -5.01 0.92 4.74
N TYR A 97 -5.61 0.88 5.94
CA TYR A 97 -7.04 1.11 6.21
C TYR A 97 -7.95 0.18 5.38
N TRP A 98 -7.69 -1.10 5.52
CA TRP A 98 -8.38 -2.16 4.78
C TRP A 98 -9.42 -2.91 5.60
N LEU A 99 -9.50 -2.67 6.93
CA LEU A 99 -10.55 -3.20 7.82
C LEU A 99 -11.62 -2.15 8.12
N THR A 100 -12.70 -2.62 8.75
CA THR A 100 -13.88 -1.81 9.03
C THR A 100 -13.75 -1.04 10.34
N ASP A 101 -14.21 0.21 10.35
CA ASP A 101 -14.35 0.95 11.60
C ASP A 101 -15.29 0.24 12.58
N ALA A 102 -14.98 0.39 13.88
CA ALA A 102 -15.83 -0.14 14.95
C ALA A 102 -17.16 0.61 15.10
N VAL A 103 -17.20 1.84 14.60
CA VAL A 103 -18.38 2.71 14.64
C VAL A 103 -18.66 3.28 13.26
N ASP A 104 -19.91 3.67 13.03
CA ASP A 104 -20.29 4.41 11.83
C ASP A 104 -19.97 5.91 11.95
N TYR A 105 -20.30 6.69 10.92
CA TYR A 105 -20.08 8.15 10.90
C TYR A 105 -20.85 8.92 11.98
N ALA A 106 -21.91 8.33 12.56
CA ALA A 106 -22.64 8.89 13.68
C ALA A 106 -22.08 8.45 15.05
N GLY A 107 -21.01 7.66 15.07
CA GLY A 107 -20.42 7.11 16.28
C GLY A 107 -21.19 5.91 16.86
N VAL A 108 -22.12 5.33 16.11
CA VAL A 108 -22.88 4.16 16.53
C VAL A 108 -22.06 2.88 16.27
N PRO A 109 -21.93 1.96 17.27
CA PRO A 109 -21.22 0.71 17.09
C PRO A 109 -21.77 -0.12 15.92
N ARG A 110 -20.88 -0.53 15.02
CA ARG A 110 -21.21 -1.40 13.88
C ARG A 110 -21.29 -2.84 14.33
N ARG A 111 -22.51 -3.36 14.38
CA ARG A 111 -22.75 -4.76 14.79
C ARG A 111 -22.36 -5.78 13.71
N ASP A 112 -22.23 -5.36 12.45
CA ASP A 112 -21.82 -6.16 11.29
C ASP A 112 -20.30 -6.10 11.03
N ALA A 113 -19.53 -5.30 11.80
CA ALA A 113 -18.11 -5.07 11.56
C ALA A 113 -17.26 -6.35 11.56
N GLU A 114 -17.56 -7.31 12.44
CA GLU A 114 -16.82 -8.58 12.51
C GLU A 114 -16.98 -9.39 11.22
N VAL A 115 -18.20 -9.46 10.68
CA VAL A 115 -18.47 -10.19 9.43
C VAL A 115 -17.80 -9.48 8.25
N MET A 116 -17.84 -8.14 8.23
CA MET A 116 -17.13 -7.36 7.21
C MET A 116 -15.61 -7.63 7.25
N ASP A 117 -15.01 -7.64 8.43
CA ASP A 117 -13.58 -7.87 8.60
C ASP A 117 -13.19 -9.30 8.20
N ILE A 118 -14.00 -10.32 8.52
CA ILE A 118 -13.77 -11.70 8.08
C ILE A 118 -13.72 -11.78 6.54
N TRP A 119 -14.67 -11.14 5.86
CA TRP A 119 -14.71 -11.14 4.41
C TRP A 119 -13.61 -10.27 3.80
N ALA A 120 -13.28 -9.13 4.41
CA ALA A 120 -12.14 -8.31 4.00
C ALA A 120 -10.84 -9.11 4.05
N MET A 121 -10.58 -9.83 5.16
CA MET A 121 -9.39 -10.67 5.30
C MET A 121 -9.31 -11.76 4.23
N ARG A 122 -10.44 -12.44 3.94
CA ARG A 122 -10.51 -13.46 2.87
C ARG A 122 -10.19 -12.87 1.49
N GLY A 123 -10.77 -11.71 1.20
CA GLY A 123 -10.50 -11.00 -0.05
C GLY A 123 -9.05 -10.56 -0.17
N MET A 124 -8.48 -9.98 0.88
CA MET A 124 -7.09 -9.53 0.90
C MET A 124 -6.10 -10.69 0.80
N ALA A 125 -6.36 -11.82 1.47
CA ALA A 125 -5.54 -13.02 1.35
C ALA A 125 -5.52 -13.56 -0.09
N ALA A 126 -6.69 -13.57 -0.76
CA ALA A 126 -6.79 -14.01 -2.14
C ALA A 126 -6.21 -12.99 -3.15
N ALA A 127 -6.12 -11.71 -2.78
CA ALA A 127 -5.61 -10.65 -3.66
C ALA A 127 -4.11 -10.75 -3.93
N GLY A 128 -3.35 -11.47 -3.10
CA GLY A 128 -1.93 -11.73 -3.31
C GLY A 128 -1.07 -10.45 -3.26
N PHE A 129 -1.23 -9.65 -2.23
CA PHE A 129 -0.35 -8.52 -1.96
C PHE A 129 1.05 -8.98 -1.57
N ASP A 130 2.08 -8.20 -1.93
CA ASP A 130 3.46 -8.40 -1.47
C ASP A 130 3.69 -7.78 -0.09
N ALA A 131 2.94 -6.73 0.24
CA ALA A 131 2.91 -6.09 1.54
C ALA A 131 1.60 -5.31 1.76
N MET A 132 1.15 -5.26 3.00
CA MET A 132 -0.03 -4.51 3.43
C MET A 132 0.32 -3.69 4.68
N ASN A 133 0.17 -2.37 4.60
CA ASN A 133 0.36 -1.51 5.77
C ASN A 133 -0.75 -1.73 6.80
N VAL A 134 -0.39 -1.71 8.07
CA VAL A 134 -1.35 -1.73 9.18
C VAL A 134 -1.48 -0.31 9.75
N THR A 135 -2.69 0.22 9.70
CA THR A 135 -3.01 1.55 10.22
C THR A 135 -3.66 1.48 11.60
N ALA A 136 -3.78 2.63 12.26
CA ALA A 136 -4.50 2.74 13.52
C ALA A 136 -5.97 2.27 13.41
N HIS A 137 -6.60 2.44 12.25
CA HIS A 137 -7.97 1.95 11.99
C HIS A 137 -8.02 0.43 11.87
N ASP A 138 -7.03 -0.19 11.23
CA ASP A 138 -6.97 -1.65 11.08
C ASP A 138 -6.81 -2.37 12.43
N VAL A 139 -6.17 -1.73 13.41
CA VAL A 139 -5.97 -2.32 14.75
C VAL A 139 -7.29 -2.73 15.39
N ALA A 140 -8.35 -1.91 15.27
CA ALA A 140 -9.67 -2.25 15.81
C ALA A 140 -10.24 -3.54 15.18
N GLY A 141 -10.05 -3.71 13.88
CA GLY A 141 -10.45 -4.92 13.16
C GLY A 141 -9.61 -6.14 13.55
N LEU A 142 -8.29 -5.97 13.70
CA LEU A 142 -7.38 -7.04 14.11
C LEU A 142 -7.64 -7.53 15.55
N VAL A 143 -8.17 -6.68 16.42
CA VAL A 143 -8.63 -7.06 17.75
C VAL A 143 -9.92 -7.91 17.66
N ARG A 144 -10.84 -7.56 16.76
CA ARG A 144 -12.10 -8.32 16.56
C ARG A 144 -11.86 -9.67 15.90
N VAL A 145 -11.03 -9.68 14.86
CA VAL A 145 -10.75 -10.86 14.04
C VAL A 145 -9.23 -11.04 13.92
N PRO A 146 -8.67 -12.12 14.49
CA PRO A 146 -7.24 -12.38 14.36
C PRO A 146 -6.82 -12.44 12.89
N PRO A 147 -5.64 -11.90 12.54
CA PRO A 147 -5.20 -11.85 11.14
C PRO A 147 -4.93 -13.26 10.59
N ASP A 148 -5.32 -13.47 9.33
CA ASP A 148 -4.92 -14.66 8.59
C ASP A 148 -3.38 -14.68 8.45
N PRO A 149 -2.68 -15.77 8.82
CA PRO A 149 -1.23 -15.86 8.74
C PRO A 149 -0.65 -15.67 7.34
N SER A 150 -1.45 -15.82 6.29
CA SER A 150 -1.03 -15.59 4.90
C SER A 150 -0.96 -14.12 4.50
N LEU A 151 -1.53 -13.22 5.31
CA LEU A 151 -1.50 -11.78 5.04
C LEU A 151 -0.12 -11.20 5.31
N PRO A 152 0.52 -10.53 4.34
CA PRO A 152 1.84 -9.92 4.51
C PRO A 152 1.74 -8.56 5.22
N LEU A 153 1.25 -8.58 6.47
CA LEU A 153 1.06 -7.37 7.27
C LEU A 153 2.40 -6.81 7.73
N VAL A 154 2.62 -5.53 7.47
CA VAL A 154 3.84 -4.83 7.86
C VAL A 154 3.53 -3.51 8.54
N SER A 155 4.31 -3.20 9.58
CA SER A 155 4.37 -1.86 10.15
C SER A 155 5.66 -1.66 10.94
N ALA A 156 6.26 -0.49 10.81
CA ALA A 156 7.43 -0.11 11.60
C ALA A 156 7.08 0.56 12.94
N ASN A 157 5.81 0.96 13.12
CA ASN A 157 5.36 1.59 14.37
C ASN A 157 4.10 0.98 15.00
N VAL A 158 3.48 -0.02 14.36
CA VAL A 158 2.47 -0.87 14.99
C VAL A 158 3.09 -2.24 15.22
N SER A 159 2.95 -2.80 16.40
CA SER A 159 3.44 -4.14 16.73
C SER A 159 2.30 -5.03 17.23
N GLY A 160 2.45 -6.33 17.09
CA GLY A 160 1.45 -7.30 17.56
C GLY A 160 1.44 -8.59 16.74
N PRO A 161 0.55 -9.52 17.07
CA PRO A 161 0.45 -10.80 16.38
C PRO A 161 0.21 -10.64 14.88
N GLY A 162 0.98 -11.37 14.07
CA GLY A 162 0.84 -11.36 12.60
C GLY A 162 1.42 -10.13 11.90
N ILE A 163 1.96 -9.13 12.60
CA ILE A 163 2.56 -7.94 12.00
C ILE A 163 4.07 -8.06 12.00
N ALA A 164 4.69 -8.04 10.82
CA ALA A 164 6.13 -7.95 10.67
C ALA A 164 6.59 -6.48 10.65
N ARG A 165 7.82 -6.20 11.12
CA ARG A 165 8.39 -4.85 11.04
C ARG A 165 8.59 -4.40 9.59
N TYR A 166 8.89 -5.34 8.70
CA TYR A 166 9.02 -5.17 7.25
C TYR A 166 9.00 -6.53 6.56
N VAL A 167 8.84 -6.53 5.26
CA VAL A 167 9.05 -7.69 4.38
C VAL A 167 10.16 -7.37 3.38
N ILE A 168 10.95 -8.38 3.01
CA ILE A 168 11.91 -8.30 1.92
C ILE A 168 11.44 -9.25 0.84
N VAL A 169 11.21 -8.74 -0.36
CA VAL A 169 10.86 -9.51 -1.52
C VAL A 169 11.98 -9.46 -2.56
N GLU A 170 12.28 -10.60 -3.17
CA GLU A 170 13.24 -10.67 -4.26
C GLU A 170 12.48 -10.71 -5.58
N ARG A 171 12.87 -9.85 -6.51
CA ARG A 171 12.31 -9.77 -7.86
C ARG A 171 13.41 -9.59 -8.90
N ARG A 172 13.64 -10.62 -9.72
CA ARG A 172 14.66 -10.62 -10.78
C ARG A 172 16.05 -10.17 -10.30
N GLY A 173 16.49 -10.71 -9.16
CA GLY A 173 17.82 -10.43 -8.59
C GLY A 173 17.93 -9.06 -7.89
N ARG A 174 16.81 -8.37 -7.65
CA ARG A 174 16.76 -7.18 -6.79
C ARG A 174 16.03 -7.49 -5.49
N THR A 175 16.56 -7.01 -4.41
CA THR A 175 15.94 -7.08 -3.09
C THR A 175 15.18 -5.77 -2.82
N ILE A 176 13.90 -5.91 -2.46
CA ILE A 176 13.02 -4.76 -2.19
C ILE A 176 12.48 -4.92 -0.78
N GLY A 177 12.79 -3.96 0.07
CA GLY A 177 12.29 -3.90 1.43
C GLY A 177 11.04 -3.01 1.50
N ILE A 178 9.99 -3.52 2.13
CA ILE A 178 8.71 -2.82 2.22
C ILE A 178 8.28 -2.76 3.68
N THR A 179 7.96 -1.57 4.15
CA THR A 179 7.36 -1.37 5.48
C THR A 179 6.30 -0.29 5.42
N GLY A 180 5.57 -0.13 6.52
CA GLY A 180 4.56 0.92 6.66
C GLY A 180 4.65 1.64 7.99
N ILE A 181 4.02 2.81 8.04
CA ILE A 181 3.75 3.55 9.27
C ILE A 181 2.31 4.05 9.27
N THR A 182 1.80 4.30 10.46
CA THR A 182 0.53 5.01 10.65
C THR A 182 0.76 6.26 11.47
N GLY A 183 0.07 7.34 11.11
CA GLY A 183 -0.11 8.50 11.96
C GLY A 183 -1.06 8.18 13.13
N PRO A 184 -1.31 9.17 14.00
CA PRO A 184 -2.28 9.02 15.09
C PRO A 184 -3.67 8.83 14.49
N GLY A 185 -4.34 7.73 14.83
CA GLY A 185 -5.73 7.46 14.47
C GLY A 185 -6.61 7.49 15.70
N ALA A 186 -7.85 7.97 15.57
CA ALA A 186 -8.85 7.82 16.60
C ALA A 186 -9.36 6.38 16.56
N THR A 187 -8.80 5.51 17.39
CA THR A 187 -9.40 4.20 17.60
C THR A 187 -10.15 4.20 18.94
N MET A 188 -11.38 3.71 18.92
CA MET A 188 -12.20 3.48 20.12
C MET A 188 -11.96 2.09 20.72
N ALA A 189 -11.13 1.28 20.10
CA ALA A 189 -10.83 -0.08 20.54
C ALA A 189 -9.70 -0.09 21.56
N ASP A 190 -9.69 -1.13 22.40
CA ASP A 190 -8.52 -1.48 23.20
C ASP A 190 -7.40 -1.97 22.26
N THR A 191 -6.33 -1.18 22.16
CA THR A 191 -5.19 -1.47 21.30
C THR A 191 -4.04 -2.16 22.05
N SER A 192 -4.25 -2.65 23.28
CA SER A 192 -3.18 -3.26 24.09
C SER A 192 -2.49 -4.44 23.39
N ALA A 193 -3.20 -5.21 22.58
CA ALA A 193 -2.64 -6.29 21.78
C ALA A 193 -1.83 -5.79 20.56
N TYR A 194 -2.06 -4.55 20.12
CA TYR A 194 -1.44 -3.92 18.96
C TYR A 194 -0.98 -2.49 19.28
N PRO A 195 0.05 -2.33 20.14
CA PRO A 195 0.54 -1.02 20.53
C PRO A 195 1.06 -0.23 19.33
N ILE A 196 0.72 1.05 19.29
CA ILE A 196 1.12 2.01 18.26
C ILE A 196 2.15 2.95 18.86
N ALA A 197 3.37 2.91 18.37
CA ALA A 197 4.42 3.85 18.74
C ALA A 197 4.34 5.14 17.88
N PRO A 198 4.95 6.26 18.30
CA PRO A 198 5.11 7.41 17.43
C PRO A 198 5.75 7.02 16.10
N ALA A 199 5.25 7.58 14.99
CA ALA A 199 5.71 7.19 13.66
C ALA A 199 7.22 7.45 13.44
N GLU A 200 7.78 8.44 14.10
CA GLU A 200 9.21 8.78 14.06
C GLU A 200 10.10 7.66 14.65
N SER A 201 9.52 6.78 15.50
CA SER A 201 10.24 5.62 16.04
C SER A 201 10.64 4.60 14.97
N ALA A 202 10.04 4.66 13.77
CA ALA A 202 10.40 3.85 12.62
C ALA A 202 11.83 4.06 12.10
N THR A 203 12.53 5.11 12.57
CA THR A 203 13.91 5.44 12.14
C THR A 203 14.85 4.23 12.21
N ALA A 204 14.85 3.49 13.32
CA ALA A 204 15.74 2.33 13.50
C ALA A 204 15.40 1.18 12.55
N VAL A 205 14.10 0.90 12.33
CA VAL A 205 13.63 -0.13 11.41
C VAL A 205 14.01 0.20 9.98
N LEU A 206 13.82 1.45 9.58
CA LEU A 206 14.17 1.93 8.23
C LEU A 206 15.69 1.92 8.00
N ALA A 207 16.49 2.35 8.98
CA ALA A 207 17.96 2.30 8.88
C ALA A 207 18.46 0.85 8.72
N GLU A 208 17.89 -0.10 9.46
CA GLU A 208 18.18 -1.52 9.28
C GLU A 208 17.80 -1.97 7.86
N LEU A 209 16.60 -1.63 7.39
CA LEU A 209 16.09 -2.05 6.10
C LEU A 209 16.94 -1.51 4.95
N VAL A 210 17.28 -0.22 4.96
CA VAL A 210 18.14 0.45 3.97
C VAL A 210 19.50 -0.26 3.81
N SER A 211 20.06 -0.83 4.90
CA SER A 211 21.34 -1.53 4.86
C SER A 211 21.27 -2.94 4.22
N ARG A 212 20.06 -3.47 4.01
CA ARG A 212 19.84 -4.87 3.64
C ARG A 212 19.30 -5.08 2.23
N VAL A 213 18.81 -4.02 1.58
CA VAL A 213 18.08 -4.14 0.32
C VAL A 213 18.52 -3.11 -0.71
N ASP A 214 18.19 -3.38 -1.97
CA ASP A 214 18.50 -2.47 -3.09
C ASP A 214 17.52 -1.30 -3.17
N VAL A 215 16.23 -1.54 -2.83
CA VAL A 215 15.15 -0.55 -2.90
C VAL A 215 14.33 -0.59 -1.62
N VAL A 216 14.04 0.58 -1.05
CA VAL A 216 13.17 0.72 0.13
C VAL A 216 11.87 1.41 -0.25
N VAL A 217 10.75 0.74 0.04
CA VAL A 217 9.39 1.27 -0.09
C VAL A 217 8.81 1.52 1.30
N LEU A 218 8.45 2.76 1.59
CA LEU A 218 7.79 3.17 2.81
C LEU A 218 6.34 3.56 2.51
N MET A 219 5.38 2.87 3.10
CA MET A 219 3.97 3.22 3.06
C MET A 219 3.63 4.08 4.28
N GLY A 220 2.76 5.08 4.11
CA GLY A 220 2.26 5.91 5.20
C GLY A 220 0.76 6.09 5.13
N TRP A 221 0.13 6.20 6.30
CA TRP A 221 -1.27 6.57 6.41
C TRP A 221 -1.44 7.70 7.41
N GLN A 222 -1.96 8.85 6.96
CA GLN A 222 -2.06 10.10 7.75
C GLN A 222 -0.78 10.46 8.53
N ALA A 223 0.37 10.19 7.91
CA ALA A 223 1.68 10.32 8.54
C ALA A 223 2.61 11.30 7.83
N ASN A 224 2.08 12.25 7.07
CA ASN A 224 2.82 13.13 6.16
C ASN A 224 4.04 13.83 6.81
N GLU A 225 3.88 14.39 8.03
CA GLU A 225 4.99 15.03 8.75
C GLU A 225 6.07 14.01 9.14
N ALA A 226 5.64 12.84 9.66
CA ALA A 226 6.55 11.76 10.01
C ALA A 226 7.27 11.20 8.78
N LEU A 227 6.57 11.03 7.65
CA LEU A 227 7.20 10.62 6.39
C LEU A 227 8.30 11.58 5.95
N ARG A 228 8.05 12.89 6.02
CA ARG A 228 9.05 13.93 5.72
C ARG A 228 10.23 13.91 6.69
N PHE A 229 9.95 13.69 7.98
CA PHE A 229 10.99 13.53 9.00
C PHE A 229 11.84 12.30 8.69
N LEU A 230 11.23 11.14 8.48
CA LEU A 230 11.91 9.86 8.23
C LEU A 230 12.75 9.91 6.95
N GLN A 231 12.24 10.52 5.88
CA GLN A 231 13.00 10.71 4.64
C GLN A 231 14.30 11.50 4.85
N LYS A 232 14.27 12.50 5.73
CA LYS A 232 15.46 13.29 6.07
C LYS A 232 16.39 12.56 7.03
N ALA A 233 15.81 11.85 8.02
CA ALA A 233 16.55 11.16 9.06
C ALA A 233 17.21 9.86 8.55
N VAL A 234 16.60 9.20 7.56
CA VAL A 234 17.07 7.93 6.99
C VAL A 234 17.26 8.07 5.49
N PRO A 235 18.43 8.54 5.03
CA PRO A 235 18.75 8.53 3.60
C PRO A 235 18.71 7.11 3.03
N GLY A 236 18.12 6.95 1.83
CA GLY A 236 18.01 5.65 1.16
C GLY A 236 16.60 5.06 1.16
N ILE A 237 15.59 5.82 1.62
CA ILE A 237 14.20 5.55 1.27
C ILE A 237 14.00 5.97 -0.18
N ASP A 238 13.61 5.03 -1.05
CA ASP A 238 13.55 5.24 -2.50
C ASP A 238 12.13 5.54 -2.99
N VAL A 239 11.12 5.01 -2.30
CA VAL A 239 9.70 5.20 -2.63
C VAL A 239 8.90 5.47 -1.37
N ILE A 240 8.03 6.46 -1.41
CA ILE A 240 7.06 6.77 -0.37
C ILE A 240 5.67 6.72 -1.00
N LEU A 241 4.81 5.86 -0.45
CA LEU A 241 3.40 5.75 -0.81
C LEU A 241 2.57 6.29 0.36
N ASP A 242 2.07 7.50 0.22
CA ASP A 242 1.26 8.15 1.27
C ASP A 242 -0.23 7.97 1.01
N SER A 243 -1.04 7.92 2.07
CA SER A 243 -2.48 7.75 2.01
C SER A 243 -3.18 8.41 3.21
N GLY A 244 -4.51 8.44 3.19
CA GLY A 244 -5.29 9.10 4.25
C GLY A 244 -5.37 10.60 4.08
N LEU A 245 -5.01 11.13 2.92
CA LEU A 245 -5.17 12.54 2.58
C LEU A 245 -6.47 12.70 1.79
N TYR A 246 -7.37 13.57 2.26
CA TYR A 246 -8.61 13.91 1.55
C TYR A 246 -8.39 14.76 0.29
N ALA A 247 -7.15 14.99 -0.09
CA ALA A 247 -6.84 15.77 -1.28
C ALA A 247 -7.06 14.90 -2.53
N ASP A 248 -8.03 15.25 -3.34
CA ASP A 248 -8.11 14.79 -4.71
C ASP A 248 -6.75 15.04 -5.39
N ALA A 249 -6.00 13.95 -5.57
CA ALA A 249 -4.76 13.91 -6.33
C ALA A 249 -3.75 15.02 -6.00
N LEU A 250 -3.05 14.89 -4.88
CA LEU A 250 -1.75 15.53 -4.78
C LEU A 250 -0.86 14.89 -5.86
N PRO A 251 -0.27 15.72 -6.74
CA PRO A 251 0.61 15.16 -7.76
C PRO A 251 1.79 14.48 -7.05
N PRO A 252 2.18 13.27 -7.50
CA PRO A 252 3.40 12.65 -7.02
C PRO A 252 4.58 13.59 -7.24
N VAL A 253 5.54 13.51 -6.35
CA VAL A 253 6.73 14.35 -6.43
C VAL A 253 7.97 13.49 -6.29
N PHE A 254 9.03 13.89 -7.00
CA PHE A 254 10.35 13.34 -6.79
C PHE A 254 11.18 14.34 -5.98
N GLN A 255 11.53 13.98 -4.75
CA GLN A 255 12.28 14.85 -3.85
C GLN A 255 13.23 14.07 -2.95
N LEU A 256 14.39 14.64 -2.65
CA LEU A 256 15.41 14.06 -1.80
C LEU A 256 15.77 12.61 -2.17
N GLY A 257 15.73 12.27 -3.46
CA GLY A 257 16.06 10.93 -3.95
C GLY A 257 14.93 9.91 -3.88
N ALA A 258 13.76 10.26 -3.37
CA ALA A 258 12.60 9.35 -3.32
C ALA A 258 11.47 9.78 -4.26
N ALA A 259 10.79 8.80 -4.82
CA ALA A 259 9.52 8.99 -5.51
C ALA A 259 8.38 8.97 -4.48
N TRP A 260 7.62 10.06 -4.40
CA TRP A 260 6.40 10.16 -3.58
C TRP A 260 5.19 9.99 -4.47
N ALA A 261 4.30 9.07 -4.09
CA ALA A 261 3.03 8.83 -4.73
C ALA A 261 1.91 8.72 -3.68
N PHE A 262 0.66 8.93 -4.09
CA PHE A 262 -0.45 9.04 -3.16
C PHE A 262 -1.55 8.04 -3.54
N SER A 263 -1.98 7.23 -2.57
CA SER A 263 -3.14 6.37 -2.71
C SER A 263 -4.43 7.15 -2.51
N GLU A 264 -5.46 6.79 -3.26
CA GLU A 264 -6.74 7.46 -3.18
C GLU A 264 -7.75 6.72 -2.30
N TYR A 265 -8.70 7.49 -1.77
CA TYR A 265 -9.78 7.05 -0.91
C TYR A 265 -10.63 5.95 -1.57
N GLN A 266 -11.03 4.96 -0.78
CA GLN A 266 -11.89 3.83 -1.18
C GLN A 266 -11.39 3.03 -2.39
N MET A 267 -10.08 3.03 -2.63
CA MET A 267 -9.48 2.32 -3.78
C MET A 267 -10.22 2.62 -5.11
N VAL A 268 -10.76 3.83 -5.26
CA VAL A 268 -11.50 4.23 -6.49
C VAL A 268 -10.60 4.26 -7.70
N ARG A 269 -9.30 4.35 -7.50
CA ARG A 269 -8.25 4.24 -8.51
C ARG A 269 -7.15 3.29 -8.06
N ALA A 270 -6.49 2.68 -9.03
CA ALA A 270 -5.20 2.04 -8.83
C ALA A 270 -4.09 3.02 -9.16
N GLY A 271 -3.13 3.17 -8.26
CA GLY A 271 -1.85 3.80 -8.57
C GLY A 271 -0.92 2.79 -9.24
N GLU A 272 -0.21 3.21 -10.28
CA GLU A 272 0.82 2.43 -10.97
C GLU A 272 2.08 3.27 -11.12
N LEU A 273 3.06 3.01 -10.26
CA LEU A 273 4.34 3.67 -10.27
C LEU A 273 5.36 2.84 -11.05
N ARG A 274 5.86 3.38 -12.16
CA ARG A 274 6.91 2.78 -13.00
C ARG A 274 8.20 3.52 -12.79
N LEU A 275 9.22 2.84 -12.28
CA LEU A 275 10.49 3.44 -11.88
C LEU A 275 11.63 3.00 -12.77
N ARG A 276 12.54 3.95 -13.06
CA ARG A 276 13.89 3.70 -13.56
C ARG A 276 14.86 3.73 -12.39
N LEU A 277 15.72 2.75 -12.32
CA LEU A 277 16.67 2.57 -11.24
C LEU A 277 18.10 2.46 -11.77
N ASP A 278 19.04 3.03 -11.01
CA ASP A 278 20.48 2.81 -11.20
C ASP A 278 21.11 2.41 -9.87
N GLY A 279 21.70 1.22 -9.82
CA GLY A 279 22.32 0.69 -8.60
C GLY A 279 21.38 0.70 -7.37
N GLY A 280 20.06 0.50 -7.56
CA GLY A 280 19.04 0.59 -6.50
C GLY A 280 18.47 1.99 -6.28
N ARG A 281 19.05 3.05 -6.85
CA ARG A 281 18.51 4.41 -6.75
C ARG A 281 17.43 4.67 -7.78
N VAL A 282 16.40 5.41 -7.37
CA VAL A 282 15.39 5.94 -8.29
C VAL A 282 16.00 7.11 -9.08
N LEU A 283 16.06 6.95 -10.41
CA LEU A 283 16.44 8.02 -11.33
C LEU A 283 15.25 8.88 -11.76
N GLY A 284 14.06 8.30 -11.76
CA GLY A 284 12.83 8.93 -12.17
C GLY A 284 11.76 7.87 -12.46
N GLY A 285 10.60 8.31 -12.94
CA GLY A 285 9.52 7.39 -13.21
C GLY A 285 8.26 8.08 -13.73
N VAL A 286 7.25 7.25 -13.89
CA VAL A 286 5.88 7.68 -14.24
C VAL A 286 4.95 7.11 -13.20
N ASP A 287 4.12 7.95 -12.62
CA ASP A 287 3.01 7.55 -11.78
C ASP A 287 1.69 7.80 -12.52
N ARG A 288 0.82 6.80 -12.49
CA ARG A 288 -0.47 6.79 -13.18
C ARG A 288 -1.55 6.39 -12.20
N HIS A 289 -2.65 7.13 -12.23
CA HIS A 289 -3.85 6.79 -11.48
C HIS A 289 -4.93 6.36 -12.46
N VAL A 290 -5.35 5.11 -12.38
CA VAL A 290 -6.33 4.54 -13.30
C VAL A 290 -7.66 4.36 -12.60
N ASP A 291 -8.72 4.94 -13.16
CA ASP A 291 -10.10 4.77 -12.67
C ASP A 291 -10.47 3.26 -12.68
N LEU A 292 -10.80 2.71 -11.54
CA LEU A 292 -11.30 1.33 -11.43
C LEU A 292 -12.80 1.30 -11.70
N ASP A 293 -13.20 1.69 -12.90
CA ASP A 293 -14.59 1.68 -13.37
C ASP A 293 -14.96 0.35 -14.07
N ALA A 294 -16.13 0.30 -14.70
CA ALA A 294 -16.64 -0.89 -15.37
C ALA A 294 -15.80 -1.36 -16.58
N ALA A 295 -14.88 -0.52 -17.07
CA ALA A 295 -13.98 -0.91 -18.16
C ALA A 295 -12.84 -1.82 -17.66
N VAL A 296 -12.52 -1.77 -16.38
CA VAL A 296 -11.50 -2.65 -15.78
C VAL A 296 -12.11 -4.03 -15.52
N PRO A 297 -11.54 -5.12 -16.08
CA PRO A 297 -12.06 -6.45 -15.82
C PRO A 297 -11.86 -6.86 -14.35
N ASP A 298 -12.90 -7.45 -13.78
CA ASP A 298 -12.82 -8.04 -12.44
C ASP A 298 -11.93 -9.29 -12.44
N ASP A 299 -11.12 -9.44 -11.39
CA ASP A 299 -10.53 -10.73 -11.08
C ASP A 299 -11.64 -11.71 -10.66
N PRO A 300 -11.78 -12.89 -11.31
CA PRO A 300 -12.91 -13.77 -11.08
C PRO A 300 -12.94 -14.39 -9.68
N VAL A 301 -11.79 -14.61 -9.04
CA VAL A 301 -11.70 -15.18 -7.70
C VAL A 301 -12.17 -14.15 -6.68
N ILE A 302 -11.68 -12.94 -6.76
CA ILE A 302 -12.08 -11.87 -5.84
C ILE A 302 -13.55 -11.49 -6.05
N ALA A 303 -14.02 -11.47 -7.30
CA ALA A 303 -15.43 -11.20 -7.60
C ALA A 303 -16.37 -12.27 -7.01
N ALA A 304 -15.94 -13.54 -6.96
CA ALA A 304 -16.68 -14.59 -6.28
C ALA A 304 -16.75 -14.35 -4.77
N ILE A 305 -15.61 -14.05 -4.14
CA ILE A 305 -15.53 -13.73 -2.71
C ILE A 305 -16.43 -12.53 -2.36
N ALA A 306 -16.40 -11.46 -3.16
CA ALA A 306 -17.23 -10.27 -2.95
C ALA A 306 -18.73 -10.58 -3.04
N ARG A 307 -19.17 -11.44 -3.98
CA ARG A 307 -20.57 -11.88 -4.06
C ARG A 307 -20.99 -12.66 -2.83
N ASP A 308 -20.16 -13.60 -2.37
CA ASP A 308 -20.46 -14.40 -1.17
C ASP A 308 -20.50 -13.51 0.08
N ALA A 309 -19.59 -12.53 0.18
CA ALA A 309 -19.57 -11.52 1.22
C ALA A 309 -20.88 -10.72 1.25
N ARG A 310 -21.36 -10.26 0.09
CA ARG A 310 -22.63 -9.52 -0.01
C ARG A 310 -23.81 -10.34 0.49
N LEU A 311 -23.92 -11.59 0.06
CA LEU A 311 -25.01 -12.47 0.47
C LEU A 311 -25.03 -12.70 2.00
N ASP A 312 -23.85 -12.89 2.58
CA ASP A 312 -23.72 -13.09 4.03
C ASP A 312 -24.02 -11.80 4.81
N LEU A 313 -23.50 -10.65 4.35
CA LEU A 313 -23.78 -9.34 4.95
C LEU A 313 -25.27 -8.99 4.86
N ASP A 314 -25.92 -9.20 3.72
CA ASP A 314 -27.37 -8.94 3.57
C ASP A 314 -28.19 -9.78 4.56
N ARG A 315 -27.79 -11.06 4.80
CA ARG A 315 -28.42 -11.91 5.79
C ARG A 315 -28.21 -11.37 7.21
N VAL A 316 -26.97 -11.08 7.58
CA VAL A 316 -26.60 -10.60 8.91
C VAL A 316 -27.24 -9.23 9.19
N GLN A 317 -27.26 -8.31 8.24
CA GLN A 317 -27.88 -7.01 8.41
C GLN A 317 -29.40 -7.10 8.59
N LYS A 318 -30.09 -8.02 7.90
CA LYS A 318 -31.52 -8.30 8.13
C LYS A 318 -31.77 -8.83 9.55
N GLU A 319 -30.91 -9.73 10.04
CA GLU A 319 -31.00 -10.26 11.41
C GLU A 319 -30.74 -9.18 12.46
N LEU A 320 -29.77 -8.29 12.24
CA LEU A 320 -29.33 -7.29 13.20
C LEU A 320 -30.21 -6.02 13.22
N TYR A 321 -30.73 -5.62 12.08
CA TYR A 321 -31.41 -4.33 11.88
C TYR A 321 -32.81 -4.43 11.29
N GLY A 322 -33.21 -5.61 10.77
CA GLY A 322 -34.51 -5.84 10.10
C GLY A 322 -35.70 -6.13 11.02
N GLY A 323 -35.54 -5.99 12.33
CA GLY A 323 -36.57 -6.25 13.34
C GLY A 323 -37.34 -5.01 13.78
N GLY A 324 -37.74 -4.14 12.84
CA GLY A 324 -38.56 -2.97 13.08
C GLY A 324 -39.95 -3.09 12.43
#